data_a1a0c6608a2a2d4d9dd82bde4175f0a4
#
_entry.id   a1a0c6608a2a2d4d9dd82bde4175f0a4
#
_cell.length_a   1.000
_cell.length_b   1.000
_cell.length_c   1.000
_cell.angle_alpha   90.00
_cell.angle_beta   90.00
_cell.angle_gamma   90.00
#
_symmetry.space_group_name_H-M   'P 1'
#
loop_
_entity.id
_entity.type
_entity.pdbx_description
1 polymer ?
#
loop_
_entity_poly.entity_id
_entity_poly.type
_entity_poly.pdbx_seq_one_letter_code
_entity_poly.pdbx_strand_id
1 'polypeptide(L)'
;MDIVKKRGAATKGRAATAIAGAGVVEVKATIPPQLVKAALKRYHLDPATQDARYIYFFDTPGLALLSAGVIARARRVVGGTHDSTIKFRPVVASEIPKRWATHTGFKVEADASDRGVVTSASLTMPVEKGLIKKVAAGDERIGRLFTEEQVNFLLSMAHRK
;
A
#
# COMPACT_ATOMS: atom_id res chain seq x y z
N MET A 1 2.70 -40.10 -6.81
CA MET A 1 2.66 -40.20 -5.35
C MET A 1 3.79 -39.36 -4.77
N ASP A 2 3.45 -38.39 -3.93
CA ASP A 2 4.34 -37.55 -3.11
C ASP A 2 5.23 -36.47 -3.75
N ILE A 3 4.60 -35.43 -4.32
CA ILE A 3 5.28 -34.12 -4.56
C ILE A 3 4.60 -32.93 -3.82
N VAL A 4 3.53 -33.16 -3.08
CA VAL A 4 2.73 -32.05 -2.49
C VAL A 4 3.15 -31.66 -1.06
N LYS A 5 3.95 -32.45 -0.35
CA LYS A 5 4.20 -32.23 1.10
C LYS A 5 5.36 -31.30 1.49
N LYS A 6 6.26 -30.89 0.60
CA LYS A 6 7.43 -30.04 1.00
C LYS A 6 7.27 -28.53 0.84
N ARG A 7 6.23 -28.04 0.16
CA ARG A 7 6.01 -26.58 -0.01
C ARG A 7 5.22 -25.91 1.15
N GLY A 8 4.53 -26.67 1.97
CA GLY A 8 3.64 -26.11 2.99
C GLY A 8 4.30 -25.55 4.26
N ALA A 9 5.44 -26.08 4.67
CA ALA A 9 6.07 -25.68 5.94
C ALA A 9 6.87 -24.36 5.83
N ALA A 10 7.62 -24.18 4.75
CA ALA A 10 8.40 -22.95 4.52
C ALA A 10 7.48 -21.73 4.26
N THR A 11 6.36 -21.95 3.57
CA THR A 11 5.38 -20.89 3.29
C THR A 11 4.62 -20.46 4.55
N LYS A 12 4.30 -21.42 5.45
CA LYS A 12 3.65 -21.12 6.74
C LYS A 12 4.56 -20.33 7.68
N GLY A 13 5.85 -20.66 7.75
CA GLY A 13 6.82 -19.93 8.58
C GLY A 13 7.01 -18.48 8.11
N ARG A 14 7.14 -18.25 6.80
CA ARG A 14 7.27 -16.89 6.23
C ARG A 14 6.02 -16.04 6.44
N ALA A 15 4.82 -16.61 6.30
CA ALA A 15 3.56 -15.94 6.57
C ALA A 15 3.43 -15.56 8.04
N ALA A 16 3.77 -16.46 8.98
CA ALA A 16 3.74 -16.18 10.41
C ALA A 16 4.69 -15.03 10.78
N THR A 17 5.92 -15.02 10.25
CA THR A 17 6.90 -13.95 10.48
C THR A 17 6.44 -12.61 9.90
N ALA A 18 5.84 -12.60 8.70
CA ALA A 18 5.32 -11.40 8.06
C ALA A 18 4.14 -10.80 8.87
N ILE A 19 3.29 -11.64 9.44
CA ILE A 19 2.15 -11.20 10.26
C ILE A 19 2.62 -10.71 11.63
N ALA A 20 3.60 -11.35 12.25
CA ALA A 20 4.06 -11.03 13.61
C ALA A 20 4.61 -9.60 13.77
N GLY A 21 5.13 -9.01 12.68
CA GLY A 21 5.65 -7.63 12.70
C GLY A 21 4.67 -6.57 12.17
N ALA A 22 3.45 -6.97 11.78
CA ALA A 22 2.45 -6.06 11.22
C ALA A 22 1.47 -5.59 12.28
N GLY A 23 1.15 -4.29 12.27
CA GLY A 23 0.08 -3.72 13.11
C GLY A 23 -1.31 -4.02 12.56
N VAL A 24 -1.41 -4.33 11.26
CA VAL A 24 -2.66 -4.63 10.54
C VAL A 24 -2.43 -5.76 9.56
N VAL A 25 -3.40 -6.66 9.46
CA VAL A 25 -3.47 -7.69 8.42
C VAL A 25 -4.61 -7.36 7.48
N GLU A 26 -4.31 -7.17 6.19
CA GLU A 26 -5.29 -6.95 5.14
C GLU A 26 -5.42 -8.22 4.29
N VAL A 27 -6.63 -8.76 4.18
CA VAL A 27 -6.93 -9.91 3.33
C VAL A 27 -7.45 -9.41 1.99
N LYS A 28 -6.80 -9.82 0.91
CA LYS A 28 -7.16 -9.43 -0.47
C LYS A 28 -7.56 -10.65 -1.28
N ALA A 29 -8.75 -10.61 -1.87
CA ALA A 29 -9.22 -11.61 -2.81
C ALA A 29 -9.52 -10.96 -4.16
N THR A 30 -9.05 -11.58 -5.25
CA THR A 30 -9.42 -11.18 -6.60
C THR A 30 -10.67 -11.96 -7.01
N ILE A 31 -11.74 -11.25 -7.33
CA ILE A 31 -13.01 -11.85 -7.76
C ILE A 31 -13.09 -11.79 -9.27
N PRO A 32 -13.21 -12.93 -9.98
CA PRO A 32 -13.42 -12.95 -11.42
C PRO A 32 -14.67 -12.14 -11.80
N PRO A 33 -14.66 -11.41 -12.93
CA PRO A 33 -15.76 -10.51 -13.31
C PRO A 33 -17.15 -11.18 -13.29
N GLN A 34 -17.25 -12.43 -13.72
CA GLN A 34 -18.50 -13.20 -13.75
C GLN A 34 -19.05 -13.52 -12.35
N LEU A 35 -18.21 -13.48 -11.30
CA LEU A 35 -18.61 -13.77 -9.91
C LEU A 35 -18.87 -12.51 -9.07
N VAL A 36 -18.60 -11.32 -9.61
CA VAL A 36 -18.72 -10.04 -8.85
C VAL A 36 -20.12 -9.87 -8.28
N LYS A 37 -21.19 -10.08 -9.10
CA LYS A 37 -22.58 -9.94 -8.65
C LYS A 37 -22.92 -10.89 -7.50
N ALA A 38 -22.46 -12.15 -7.60
CA ALA A 38 -22.69 -13.16 -6.56
C ALA A 38 -21.90 -12.81 -5.26
N ALA A 39 -20.68 -12.33 -5.40
CA ALA A 39 -19.86 -11.91 -4.26
C ALA A 39 -20.47 -10.70 -3.54
N LEU A 40 -20.88 -9.65 -4.26
CA LEU A 40 -21.57 -8.50 -3.68
C LEU A 40 -22.80 -8.93 -2.87
N LYS A 41 -23.63 -9.80 -3.43
CA LYS A 41 -24.81 -10.35 -2.72
C LYS A 41 -24.40 -11.17 -1.50
N ARG A 42 -23.42 -12.06 -1.65
CA ARG A 42 -22.99 -12.98 -0.58
C ARG A 42 -22.40 -12.26 0.63
N TYR A 43 -21.66 -11.17 0.38
CA TYR A 43 -20.98 -10.40 1.42
C TYR A 43 -21.73 -9.12 1.81
N HIS A 44 -22.96 -8.92 1.31
CA HIS A 44 -23.79 -7.73 1.57
C HIS A 44 -23.05 -6.41 1.25
N LEU A 45 -22.31 -6.40 0.14
CA LEU A 45 -21.56 -5.22 -0.29
C LEU A 45 -22.40 -4.41 -1.30
N ASP A 46 -22.50 -3.11 -1.06
CA ASP A 46 -23.12 -2.17 -1.99
C ASP A 46 -22.06 -1.15 -2.47
N PRO A 47 -21.61 -1.25 -3.73
CA PRO A 47 -20.66 -0.29 -4.29
C PRO A 47 -21.17 1.15 -4.30
N ALA A 48 -22.51 1.37 -4.32
CA ALA A 48 -23.07 2.72 -4.34
C ALA A 48 -22.88 3.47 -3.00
N THR A 49 -22.67 2.72 -1.91
CA THR A 49 -22.41 3.31 -0.58
C THR A 49 -20.93 3.64 -0.35
N GLN A 50 -20.06 3.29 -1.30
CA GLN A 50 -18.62 3.52 -1.17
C GLN A 50 -18.22 4.89 -1.70
N ASP A 51 -17.27 5.53 -1.02
CA ASP A 51 -16.70 6.79 -1.49
C ASP A 51 -16.01 6.61 -2.84
N ALA A 52 -16.37 7.42 -3.82
CA ALA A 52 -15.65 7.47 -5.09
C ALA A 52 -14.24 8.01 -4.86
N ARG A 53 -13.23 7.30 -5.39
CA ARG A 53 -11.83 7.63 -5.20
C ARG A 53 -11.10 7.66 -6.52
N TYR A 54 -10.27 8.69 -6.70
CA TYR A 54 -9.31 8.77 -7.79
C TYR A 54 -7.92 8.52 -7.21
N ILE A 55 -7.21 7.55 -7.75
CA ILE A 55 -5.88 7.15 -7.28
C ILE A 55 -4.88 7.47 -8.37
N TYR A 56 -3.85 8.23 -8.01
CA TYR A 56 -2.74 8.61 -8.88
C TYR A 56 -1.47 7.97 -8.36
N PHE A 57 -0.76 7.27 -9.23
CA PHE A 57 0.57 6.73 -8.97
C PHE A 57 1.61 7.55 -9.68
N PHE A 58 2.72 7.81 -9.01
CA PHE A 58 3.82 8.61 -9.54
C PHE A 58 5.07 7.76 -9.61
N ASP A 59 5.68 7.73 -10.80
CA ASP A 59 6.91 7.02 -11.07
C ASP A 59 7.65 7.67 -12.25
N THR A 60 8.87 7.26 -12.51
CA THR A 60 9.57 7.58 -13.76
C THR A 60 8.97 6.77 -14.91
N PRO A 61 9.17 7.18 -16.18
CA PRO A 61 8.75 6.38 -17.35
C PRO A 61 9.29 4.94 -17.33
N GLY A 62 10.46 4.71 -16.74
CA GLY A 62 11.07 3.39 -16.58
C GLY A 62 10.64 2.64 -15.32
N LEU A 63 9.64 3.13 -14.56
CA LEU A 63 9.13 2.53 -13.32
C LEU A 63 10.22 2.26 -12.28
N ALA A 64 11.12 3.23 -12.08
CA ALA A 64 12.26 3.08 -11.18
C ALA A 64 11.83 2.91 -9.70
N LEU A 65 10.80 3.62 -9.24
CA LEU A 65 10.28 3.46 -7.88
C LEU A 65 9.65 2.08 -7.71
N LEU A 66 8.80 1.66 -8.64
CA LEU A 66 8.16 0.34 -8.60
C LEU A 66 9.21 -0.79 -8.59
N SER A 67 10.24 -0.69 -9.44
CA SER A 67 11.34 -1.65 -9.50
C SER A 67 12.13 -1.70 -8.19
N ALA A 68 12.22 -0.59 -7.48
CA ALA A 68 12.80 -0.50 -6.13
C ALA A 68 11.82 -0.92 -5.02
N GLY A 69 10.61 -1.38 -5.33
CA GLY A 69 9.58 -1.74 -4.35
C GLY A 69 9.00 -0.53 -3.61
N VAL A 70 9.01 0.63 -4.25
CA VAL A 70 8.46 1.88 -3.72
C VAL A 70 7.19 2.25 -4.48
N ILE A 71 6.18 2.69 -3.77
CA ILE A 71 4.93 3.22 -4.33
C ILE A 71 4.74 4.64 -3.81
N ALA A 72 4.77 5.62 -4.72
CA ALA A 72 4.37 6.98 -4.47
C ALA A 72 2.96 7.19 -5.03
N ARG A 73 2.01 7.53 -4.16
CA ARG A 73 0.58 7.58 -4.50
C ARG A 73 -0.08 8.82 -3.91
N ALA A 74 -1.03 9.41 -4.65
CA ALA A 74 -2.00 10.33 -4.07
C ALA A 74 -3.42 9.82 -4.30
N ARG A 75 -4.32 10.10 -3.35
CA ARG A 75 -5.70 9.68 -3.38
C ARG A 75 -6.63 10.86 -3.15
N ARG A 76 -7.49 11.13 -4.13
CA ARG A 76 -8.57 12.09 -4.05
C ARG A 76 -9.88 11.37 -3.75
N VAL A 77 -10.45 11.62 -2.60
CA VAL A 77 -11.76 11.08 -2.20
C VAL A 77 -12.84 12.12 -2.52
N VAL A 78 -13.92 11.72 -3.19
CA VAL A 78 -15.04 12.60 -3.48
C VAL A 78 -15.82 12.81 -2.18
N GLY A 79 -15.98 14.07 -1.77
CA GLY A 79 -16.65 14.41 -0.51
C GLY A 79 -15.82 14.19 0.77
N GLY A 80 -14.61 13.64 0.65
CA GLY A 80 -13.76 13.28 1.79
C GLY A 80 -12.38 13.96 1.79
N THR A 81 -11.55 13.53 2.73
CA THR A 81 -10.16 13.99 2.87
C THR A 81 -9.25 13.35 1.82
N HIS A 82 -8.28 14.11 1.35
CA HIS A 82 -7.29 13.68 0.38
C HIS A 82 -6.00 13.30 1.09
N ASP A 83 -5.25 12.37 0.53
CA ASP A 83 -3.98 11.94 1.09
C ASP A 83 -2.93 11.63 0.02
N SER A 84 -1.67 11.67 0.45
CA SER A 84 -0.54 11.08 -0.27
C SER A 84 0.11 9.99 0.58
N THR A 85 0.74 9.03 -0.07
CA THR A 85 1.36 7.88 0.59
C THR A 85 2.67 7.54 -0.09
N ILE A 86 3.73 7.37 0.70
CA ILE A 86 4.93 6.64 0.32
C ILE A 86 4.85 5.27 0.97
N LYS A 87 4.97 4.20 0.17
CA LYS A 87 4.86 2.81 0.63
C LYS A 87 6.01 1.98 0.10
N PHE A 88 6.64 1.20 0.95
CA PHE A 88 7.64 0.19 0.61
C PHE A 88 7.02 -1.20 0.65
N ARG A 89 7.29 -2.03 -0.37
CA ARG A 89 6.79 -3.39 -0.47
C ARG A 89 7.67 -4.23 -1.41
N PRO A 90 8.22 -5.39 -0.99
CA PRO A 90 8.15 -5.94 0.36
C PRO A 90 9.09 -5.24 1.35
N VAL A 91 8.80 -5.39 2.65
CA VAL A 91 9.72 -4.97 3.72
C VAL A 91 9.85 -6.09 4.76
N VAL A 92 10.97 -6.06 5.49
CA VAL A 92 11.16 -6.86 6.71
C VAL A 92 10.85 -5.94 7.90
N ALA A 93 9.83 -6.27 8.69
CA ALA A 93 9.32 -5.38 9.75
C ALA A 93 10.39 -5.02 10.79
N SER A 94 11.29 -5.94 11.14
CA SER A 94 12.39 -5.71 12.08
C SER A 94 13.48 -4.74 11.57
N GLU A 95 13.54 -4.50 10.26
CA GLU A 95 14.50 -3.59 9.64
C GLU A 95 13.98 -2.15 9.53
N ILE A 96 12.72 -1.91 9.87
CA ILE A 96 12.14 -0.57 9.84
C ILE A 96 12.72 0.26 10.99
N PRO A 97 13.20 1.50 10.72
CA PRO A 97 13.70 2.37 11.78
C PRO A 97 12.65 2.66 12.83
N LYS A 98 12.96 2.40 14.10
CA LYS A 98 12.02 2.54 15.23
C LYS A 98 11.38 3.92 15.34
N ARG A 99 12.08 4.98 14.89
CA ARG A 99 11.55 6.36 14.89
C ARG A 99 10.22 6.50 14.14
N TRP A 100 9.93 5.64 13.18
CA TRP A 100 8.68 5.69 12.42
C TRP A 100 7.50 5.07 13.17
N ALA A 101 7.73 4.13 14.08
CA ALA A 101 6.69 3.40 14.78
C ALA A 101 5.69 4.29 15.54
N THR A 102 6.14 5.47 15.99
CA THR A 102 5.31 6.45 16.71
C THR A 102 4.83 7.60 15.83
N HIS A 103 5.23 7.61 14.55
CA HIS A 103 4.87 8.70 13.66
C HIS A 103 3.40 8.58 13.20
N THR A 104 2.65 9.69 13.31
CA THR A 104 1.27 9.77 12.83
C THR A 104 1.19 9.47 11.34
N GLY A 105 0.29 8.58 10.93
CA GLY A 105 0.14 8.17 9.53
C GLY A 105 1.07 7.04 9.09
N PHE A 106 2.01 6.60 9.94
CA PHE A 106 2.83 5.42 9.67
C PHE A 106 2.08 4.13 9.97
N LYS A 107 2.24 3.13 9.09
CA LYS A 107 1.65 1.80 9.25
C LYS A 107 2.58 0.72 8.71
N VAL A 108 2.56 -0.43 9.39
CA VAL A 108 3.09 -1.70 8.89
C VAL A 108 1.92 -2.64 8.68
N GLU A 109 1.75 -3.13 7.47
CA GLU A 109 0.62 -3.96 7.06
C GLU A 109 1.13 -5.28 6.46
N ALA A 110 0.47 -6.38 6.78
CA ALA A 110 0.65 -7.66 6.12
C ALA A 110 -0.51 -7.87 5.13
N ASP A 111 -0.20 -7.84 3.84
CA ASP A 111 -1.14 -8.11 2.75
C ASP A 111 -1.20 -9.63 2.50
N ALA A 112 -2.27 -10.29 2.88
CA ALA A 112 -2.51 -11.71 2.65
C ALA A 112 -3.38 -11.92 1.40
N SER A 113 -2.93 -12.76 0.48
CA SER A 113 -3.66 -13.14 -0.75
C SER A 113 -3.43 -14.61 -1.07
N ASP A 114 -4.03 -15.09 -2.14
CA ASP A 114 -3.77 -16.43 -2.74
C ASP A 114 -2.30 -16.63 -3.13
N ARG A 115 -1.55 -15.53 -3.38
CA ARG A 115 -0.11 -15.54 -3.70
C ARG A 115 0.80 -15.55 -2.47
N GLY A 116 0.22 -15.48 -1.27
CA GLY A 116 0.95 -15.47 -0.01
C GLY A 116 0.78 -14.16 0.78
N VAL A 117 1.68 -13.95 1.74
CA VAL A 117 1.69 -12.77 2.60
C VAL A 117 2.90 -11.90 2.28
N VAL A 118 2.65 -10.61 2.08
CA VAL A 118 3.70 -9.60 1.83
C VAL A 118 3.57 -8.47 2.82
N THR A 119 4.62 -8.18 3.56
CA THR A 119 4.66 -7.05 4.49
C THR A 119 5.01 -5.76 3.75
N SER A 120 4.36 -4.67 4.14
CA SER A 120 4.61 -3.33 3.64
C SER A 120 4.69 -2.32 4.77
N ALA A 121 5.45 -1.25 4.57
CA ALA A 121 5.50 -0.09 5.45
C ALA A 121 5.09 1.15 4.67
N SER A 122 4.24 1.99 5.24
CA SER A 122 3.74 3.19 4.57
C SER A 122 3.67 4.38 5.51
N LEU A 123 3.88 5.57 4.95
CA LEU A 123 3.63 6.85 5.60
C LEU A 123 2.60 7.62 4.77
N THR A 124 1.43 7.85 5.34
CA THR A 124 0.31 8.56 4.71
C THR A 124 0.09 9.89 5.38
N MET A 125 0.03 10.96 4.59
CA MET A 125 -0.17 12.33 5.07
C MET A 125 -1.35 12.98 4.34
N PRO A 126 -2.09 13.89 4.98
CA PRO A 126 -3.16 14.63 4.34
C PRO A 126 -2.62 15.53 3.23
N VAL A 127 -3.43 15.76 2.20
CA VAL A 127 -3.12 16.64 1.07
C VAL A 127 -4.20 17.73 0.97
N GLU A 128 -3.77 18.94 0.71
CA GLU A 128 -4.64 20.10 0.52
C GLU A 128 -5.66 19.87 -0.59
N LYS A 129 -6.88 20.36 -0.35
CA LYS A 129 -7.97 20.26 -1.33
C LYS A 129 -7.60 20.99 -2.63
N GLY A 130 -7.76 20.29 -3.73
CA GLY A 130 -7.47 20.81 -5.08
C GLY A 130 -6.04 20.54 -5.56
N LEU A 131 -5.06 20.34 -4.67
CA LEU A 131 -3.65 20.18 -5.05
C LEU A 131 -3.44 18.95 -5.96
N ILE A 132 -4.09 17.82 -5.66
CA ILE A 132 -3.98 16.61 -6.50
C ILE A 132 -4.47 16.87 -7.93
N LYS A 133 -5.54 17.66 -8.10
CA LYS A 133 -6.04 18.02 -9.43
C LYS A 133 -5.05 18.91 -10.19
N LYS A 134 -4.45 19.90 -9.52
CA LYS A 134 -3.43 20.77 -10.13
C LYS A 134 -2.21 19.99 -10.59
N VAL A 135 -1.71 19.08 -9.74
CA VAL A 135 -0.58 18.21 -10.11
C VAL A 135 -0.95 17.29 -11.26
N ALA A 136 -2.14 16.70 -11.27
CA ALA A 136 -2.61 15.82 -12.34
C ALA A 136 -2.80 16.56 -13.68
N ALA A 137 -3.11 17.86 -13.63
CA ALA A 137 -3.21 18.72 -14.81
C ALA A 137 -1.84 19.25 -15.29
N GLY A 138 -0.77 19.10 -14.51
CA GLY A 138 0.54 19.68 -14.81
C GLY A 138 0.73 21.12 -14.33
N ASP A 139 -0.27 21.69 -13.64
CA ASP A 139 -0.26 23.08 -13.13
C ASP A 139 0.58 23.22 -11.86
N GLU A 140 0.98 22.10 -11.23
CA GLU A 140 1.77 22.10 -10.02
C GLU A 140 2.76 20.92 -10.00
N ARG A 141 3.86 21.05 -9.26
CA ARG A 141 4.92 20.04 -9.18
C ARG A 141 4.49 18.85 -8.33
N ILE A 142 4.82 17.63 -8.75
CA ILE A 142 4.54 16.37 -8.03
C ILE A 142 5.06 16.41 -6.59
N GLY A 143 6.24 16.98 -6.36
CA GLY A 143 6.85 17.10 -5.02
C GLY A 143 5.98 17.80 -3.99
N ARG A 144 5.05 18.68 -4.41
CA ARG A 144 4.10 19.36 -3.51
C ARG A 144 3.08 18.41 -2.85
N LEU A 145 2.91 17.22 -3.40
CA LEU A 145 2.01 16.19 -2.83
C LEU A 145 2.59 15.47 -1.62
N PHE A 146 3.91 15.53 -1.44
CA PHE A 146 4.61 14.77 -0.40
C PHE A 146 5.26 15.71 0.60
N THR A 147 5.06 15.44 1.88
CA THR A 147 5.66 16.22 2.96
C THR A 147 7.14 15.90 3.13
N GLU A 148 7.85 16.75 3.86
CA GLU A 148 9.26 16.52 4.21
C GLU A 148 9.43 15.19 4.97
N GLU A 149 8.51 14.85 5.87
CA GLU A 149 8.54 13.58 6.60
C GLU A 149 8.42 12.38 5.65
N GLN A 150 7.60 12.47 4.61
CA GLN A 150 7.47 11.42 3.59
C GLN A 150 8.75 11.28 2.76
N VAL A 151 9.40 12.38 2.43
CA VAL A 151 10.71 12.37 1.75
C VAL A 151 11.77 11.76 2.68
N ASN A 152 11.81 12.14 3.94
CA ASN A 152 12.72 11.58 4.95
C ASN A 152 12.46 10.08 5.17
N PHE A 153 11.19 9.66 5.17
CA PHE A 153 10.83 8.24 5.21
C PHE A 153 11.37 7.50 3.99
N LEU A 154 11.15 8.02 2.78
CA LEU A 154 11.67 7.46 1.53
C LEU A 154 13.19 7.26 1.61
N LEU A 155 13.94 8.31 1.94
CA LEU A 155 15.39 8.26 2.02
C LEU A 155 15.90 7.27 3.07
N SER A 156 15.27 7.25 4.26
CA SER A 156 15.67 6.36 5.35
C SER A 156 15.46 4.88 5.06
N MET A 157 14.54 4.55 4.17
CA MET A 157 14.25 3.17 3.76
C MET A 157 15.06 2.76 2.53
N ALA A 158 15.36 3.71 1.62
CA ALA A 158 16.11 3.43 0.38
C ALA A 158 17.57 3.02 0.65
N HIS A 159 18.21 3.54 1.69
CA HIS A 159 19.61 3.22 2.07
C HIS A 159 19.79 1.83 2.71
N ARG A 160 18.75 1.00 2.81
CA ARG A 160 18.80 -0.30 3.50
C ARG A 160 18.67 -1.50 2.56
N LYS A 161 18.70 -1.26 1.24
CA LYS A 161 18.69 -2.32 0.21
C LYS A 161 20.06 -2.60 -0.34
#